data_6a9048c4133ef88b8b1811226b64c1fa
#
_entry.id   6a9048c4133ef88b8b1811226b64c1fa
#
_cell.length_a   1.000
_cell.length_b   1.000
_cell.length_c   1.000
_cell.angle_alpha   90.00
_cell.angle_beta   90.00
_cell.angle_gamma   90.00
#
_symmetry.space_group_name_H-M   'P 1'
#
loop_
_entity.id
_entity.type
_entity.pdbx_description
1 polymer ?
#
loop_
_entity_poly.entity_id
_entity_poly.type
_entity_poly.pdbx_seq_one_letter_code
_entity_poly.pdbx_strand_id
1 'polypeptide(L)'
;MEWLYQLGLVVVDALVAALMVLVNLLPESLAEPFQYGFMQRALLTSLVVGGICGMLSSYVILKRWSLLGDAISHAVLPGVAIAYLLGWPFFIGAFVTGALTSVGIGFIEHNTRIKSDAAMGLMFTAAFALGIVIISQIETSTHLMHILFGNVLGVSEGTLMLTLVAGLIAVVAVLLFYKELFLYTFDAVQARTLGLNTTVLHYGLILLLTLTIVASLETVGIVLVVAMLVTPGATAYLLVNRLAHMIALGALIGMLSAVVGLYLSFHFNVASGGTIVLVASGLFALALVFSPREGLLRRWLYPASAAPAD
;
A
#
# COMPACT_ATOMS: atom_id res chain seq x y z
N MET A 1 -6.40 12.76 26.35
CA MET A 1 -6.24 11.72 25.31
C MET A 1 -7.52 10.92 25.06
N GLU A 2 -8.32 10.68 26.09
CA GLU A 2 -9.59 9.93 25.99
C GLU A 2 -10.62 10.54 25.02
N TRP A 3 -10.76 11.86 25.02
CA TRP A 3 -11.70 12.56 24.13
C TRP A 3 -11.33 12.45 22.64
N LEU A 4 -10.03 12.42 22.30
CA LEU A 4 -9.55 12.21 20.93
C LEU A 4 -9.88 10.79 20.45
N TYR A 5 -9.73 9.81 21.34
CA TYR A 5 -10.09 8.42 21.07
C TYR A 5 -11.60 8.29 20.84
N GLN A 6 -12.41 8.88 21.71
CA GLN A 6 -13.88 8.89 21.56
C GLN A 6 -14.34 9.58 20.27
N LEU A 7 -13.71 10.70 19.91
CA LEU A 7 -13.99 11.39 18.65
C LEU A 7 -13.63 10.52 17.44
N GLY A 8 -12.53 9.77 17.50
CA GLY A 8 -12.15 8.82 16.48
C GLY A 8 -13.17 7.68 16.31
N LEU A 9 -13.69 7.14 17.41
CA LEU A 9 -14.74 6.11 17.35
C LEU A 9 -16.01 6.65 16.66
N VAL A 10 -16.44 7.87 17.00
CA VAL A 10 -17.60 8.50 16.35
C VAL A 10 -17.37 8.67 14.84
N VAL A 11 -16.16 9.03 14.44
CA VAL A 11 -15.81 9.14 13.00
C VAL A 11 -15.84 7.77 12.31
N VAL A 12 -15.28 6.72 12.93
CA VAL A 12 -15.32 5.35 12.39
C VAL A 12 -16.77 4.88 12.23
N ASP A 13 -17.60 5.05 13.27
CA ASP A 13 -19.01 4.65 13.24
C ASP A 13 -19.80 5.43 12.18
N ALA A 14 -19.54 6.73 12.03
CA ALA A 14 -20.15 7.55 10.99
C ALA A 14 -19.75 7.09 9.57
N LEU A 15 -18.47 6.74 9.37
CA LEU A 15 -17.99 6.22 8.09
C LEU A 15 -18.58 4.82 7.78
N VAL A 16 -18.66 3.95 8.78
CA VAL A 16 -19.33 2.64 8.64
C VAL A 16 -20.81 2.85 8.31
N ALA A 17 -21.51 3.74 9.01
CA ALA A 17 -22.92 4.05 8.72
C ALA A 17 -23.11 4.57 7.30
N ALA A 18 -22.26 5.50 6.85
CA ALA A 18 -22.30 6.02 5.48
C ALA A 18 -22.04 4.92 4.44
N LEU A 19 -21.08 4.04 4.71
CA LEU A 19 -20.78 2.89 3.86
C LEU A 19 -21.98 1.93 3.78
N MET A 20 -22.64 1.67 4.90
CA MET A 20 -23.82 0.80 4.95
C MET A 20 -25.02 1.34 4.19
N VAL A 21 -25.18 2.67 4.09
CA VAL A 21 -26.18 3.26 3.19
C VAL A 21 -25.95 2.84 1.73
N LEU A 22 -24.69 2.82 1.29
CA LEU A 22 -24.34 2.39 -0.07
C LEU A 22 -24.50 0.87 -0.24
N VAL A 23 -24.12 0.08 0.77
CA VAL A 23 -24.28 -1.40 0.75
C VAL A 23 -25.76 -1.78 0.69
N ASN A 24 -26.63 -1.09 1.43
CA ASN A 24 -28.07 -1.36 1.44
C ASN A 24 -28.80 -1.01 0.11
N LEU A 25 -28.13 -0.29 -0.81
CA LEU A 25 -28.63 -0.10 -2.18
C LEU A 25 -28.34 -1.29 -3.11
N LEU A 26 -27.48 -2.23 -2.68
CA LEU A 26 -27.18 -3.43 -3.43
C LEU A 26 -28.30 -4.48 -3.24
N PRO A 27 -28.44 -5.44 -4.17
CA PRO A 27 -29.32 -6.59 -4.00
C PRO A 27 -28.97 -7.37 -2.71
N GLU A 28 -29.98 -7.94 -2.05
CA GLU A 28 -29.81 -8.65 -0.76
C GLU A 28 -28.70 -9.69 -0.78
N SER A 29 -28.57 -10.43 -1.87
CA SER A 29 -27.51 -11.44 -2.05
C SER A 29 -26.09 -10.88 -2.03
N LEU A 30 -25.89 -9.60 -2.41
CA LEU A 30 -24.60 -8.92 -2.37
C LEU A 30 -24.38 -8.19 -1.05
N ALA A 31 -25.45 -7.78 -0.36
CA ALA A 31 -25.39 -7.06 0.89
C ALA A 31 -25.23 -8.00 2.11
N GLU A 32 -25.65 -9.27 1.99
CA GLU A 32 -25.65 -10.25 3.07
C GLU A 32 -24.32 -10.33 3.86
N PRO A 33 -23.13 -10.45 3.25
CA PRO A 33 -21.87 -10.55 4.00
C PRO A 33 -21.61 -9.33 4.86
N PHE A 34 -22.05 -8.16 4.43
CA PHE A 34 -21.76 -6.87 5.06
C PHE A 34 -22.75 -6.49 6.17
N GLN A 35 -23.71 -7.36 6.49
CA GLN A 35 -24.59 -7.19 7.65
C GLN A 35 -23.87 -7.49 8.97
N TYR A 36 -22.77 -8.24 8.94
CA TYR A 36 -21.97 -8.57 10.12
C TYR A 36 -21.01 -7.42 10.47
N GLY A 37 -20.96 -6.98 11.74
CA GLY A 37 -20.16 -5.84 12.18
C GLY A 37 -18.66 -6.00 11.91
N PHE A 38 -18.09 -7.21 12.01
CA PHE A 38 -16.71 -7.46 11.66
C PHE A 38 -16.44 -7.29 10.15
N MET A 39 -17.40 -7.67 9.30
CA MET A 39 -17.30 -7.48 7.85
C MET A 39 -17.42 -6.01 7.44
N GLN A 40 -18.20 -5.22 8.15
CA GLN A 40 -18.32 -3.77 7.92
C GLN A 40 -16.98 -3.07 8.19
N ARG A 41 -16.33 -3.41 9.31
CA ARG A 41 -15.00 -2.89 9.65
C ARG A 41 -13.94 -3.38 8.66
N ALA A 42 -13.97 -4.64 8.28
CA ALA A 42 -13.10 -5.22 7.29
C ALA A 42 -13.26 -4.54 5.91
N LEU A 43 -14.49 -4.25 5.50
CA LEU A 43 -14.80 -3.56 4.26
C LEU A 43 -14.27 -2.13 4.28
N LEU A 44 -14.54 -1.35 5.35
CA LEU A 44 -14.03 0.01 5.49
C LEU A 44 -12.49 0.03 5.46
N THR A 45 -11.85 -0.84 6.25
CA THR A 45 -10.38 -0.95 6.28
C THR A 45 -9.81 -1.28 4.91
N SER A 46 -10.36 -2.30 4.26
CA SER A 46 -9.87 -2.76 2.95
C SER A 46 -10.09 -1.72 1.85
N LEU A 47 -11.21 -0.98 1.88
CA LEU A 47 -11.47 0.14 0.97
C LEU A 47 -10.46 1.28 1.16
N VAL A 48 -10.20 1.64 2.41
CA VAL A 48 -9.25 2.71 2.75
C VAL A 48 -7.84 2.30 2.32
N VAL A 49 -7.38 1.12 2.73
CA VAL A 49 -6.04 0.61 2.35
C VAL A 49 -5.94 0.43 0.84
N GLY A 50 -6.93 -0.20 0.21
CA GLY A 50 -6.96 -0.41 -1.25
C GLY A 50 -6.93 0.91 -2.02
N GLY A 51 -7.68 1.92 -1.58
CA GLY A 51 -7.71 3.24 -2.18
C GLY A 51 -6.38 3.99 -2.05
N ILE A 52 -5.82 4.04 -0.84
CA ILE A 52 -4.57 4.78 -0.56
C ILE A 52 -3.37 4.07 -1.19
N CYS A 53 -3.22 2.77 -0.99
CA CYS A 53 -2.14 2.00 -1.60
C CYS A 53 -2.26 2.03 -3.13
N GLY A 54 -3.47 1.91 -3.69
CA GLY A 54 -3.71 2.03 -5.13
C GLY A 54 -3.36 3.41 -5.70
N MET A 55 -3.65 4.48 -4.96
CA MET A 55 -3.23 5.84 -5.31
C MET A 55 -1.69 5.98 -5.32
N LEU A 56 -1.03 5.57 -4.23
CA LEU A 56 0.42 5.65 -4.07
C LEU A 56 1.17 4.70 -5.00
N SER A 57 0.56 3.58 -5.38
CA SER A 57 1.06 2.59 -6.34
C SER A 57 1.48 3.22 -7.68
N SER A 58 0.80 4.29 -8.10
CA SER A 58 1.18 5.05 -9.30
C SER A 58 2.59 5.62 -9.21
N TYR A 59 2.95 6.18 -8.06
CA TYR A 59 4.30 6.71 -7.83
C TYR A 59 5.33 5.59 -7.70
N VAL A 60 4.97 4.50 -7.02
CA VAL A 60 5.84 3.31 -6.87
C VAL A 60 6.23 2.75 -8.24
N ILE A 61 5.27 2.58 -9.16
CA ILE A 61 5.53 2.07 -10.51
C ILE A 61 6.36 3.04 -11.32
N LEU A 62 6.02 4.34 -11.34
CA LEU A 62 6.73 5.34 -12.11
C LEU A 62 8.17 5.57 -11.63
N LYS A 63 8.42 5.48 -10.32
CA LYS A 63 9.75 5.56 -9.71
C LYS A 63 10.52 4.24 -9.76
N ARG A 64 9.91 3.14 -10.24
CA ARG A 64 10.49 1.79 -10.25
C ARG A 64 10.85 1.27 -8.85
N TRP A 65 10.04 1.61 -7.85
CA TRP A 65 10.23 1.23 -6.45
C TRP A 65 9.38 0.00 -6.07
N SER A 66 9.17 -0.92 -6.99
CA SER A 66 8.27 -2.08 -6.78
C SER A 66 8.66 -2.95 -5.58
N LEU A 67 9.94 -3.01 -5.24
CA LEU A 67 10.46 -3.76 -4.09
C LEU A 67 10.45 -2.96 -2.78
N LEU A 68 10.15 -1.64 -2.82
CA LEU A 68 10.21 -0.79 -1.62
C LEU A 68 9.18 -1.22 -0.57
N GLY A 69 7.97 -1.60 -1.01
CA GLY A 69 6.92 -2.07 -0.11
C GLY A 69 7.34 -3.33 0.66
N ASP A 70 7.91 -4.29 -0.04
CA ASP A 70 8.42 -5.53 0.55
C ASP A 70 9.61 -5.26 1.49
N ALA A 71 10.56 -4.44 1.04
CA ALA A 71 11.73 -4.07 1.84
C ALA A 71 11.34 -3.40 3.16
N ILE A 72 10.39 -2.45 3.16
CA ILE A 72 9.92 -1.77 4.37
C ILE A 72 9.14 -2.73 5.26
N SER A 73 8.23 -3.53 4.70
CA SER A 73 7.38 -4.44 5.47
C SER A 73 8.16 -5.45 6.30
N HIS A 74 9.30 -5.88 5.82
CA HIS A 74 10.19 -6.77 6.57
C HIS A 74 11.20 -6.01 7.46
N ALA A 75 11.61 -4.81 7.05
CA ALA A 75 12.53 -3.98 7.82
C ALA A 75 11.92 -3.40 9.11
N VAL A 76 10.60 -3.46 9.28
CA VAL A 76 9.94 -3.06 10.53
C VAL A 76 10.14 -4.06 11.67
N LEU A 77 10.56 -5.29 11.37
CA LEU A 77 10.67 -6.38 12.33
C LEU A 77 11.51 -6.03 13.58
N PRO A 78 12.73 -5.46 13.47
CA PRO A 78 13.51 -5.09 14.64
C PRO A 78 12.82 -4.02 15.49
N GLY A 79 12.10 -3.08 14.86
CA GLY A 79 11.37 -2.05 15.59
C GLY A 79 10.17 -2.58 16.36
N VAL A 80 9.43 -3.51 15.76
CA VAL A 80 8.33 -4.21 16.46
C VAL A 80 8.87 -5.00 17.66
N ALA A 81 10.01 -5.70 17.48
CA ALA A 81 10.65 -6.46 18.56
C ALA A 81 11.12 -5.55 19.70
N ILE A 82 11.74 -4.40 19.39
CA ILE A 82 12.18 -3.41 20.37
C ILE A 82 10.96 -2.79 21.09
N ALA A 83 9.92 -2.42 20.34
CA ALA A 83 8.69 -1.87 20.92
C ALA A 83 8.05 -2.85 21.90
N TYR A 84 8.03 -4.15 21.55
CA TYR A 84 7.56 -5.22 22.43
C TYR A 84 8.34 -5.25 23.76
N LEU A 85 9.67 -5.22 23.69
CA LEU A 85 10.55 -5.25 24.87
C LEU A 85 10.38 -4.02 25.77
N LEU A 86 10.11 -2.85 25.17
CA LEU A 86 9.95 -1.58 25.89
C LEU A 86 8.50 -1.33 26.34
N GLY A 87 7.54 -2.18 25.94
CA GLY A 87 6.11 -1.96 26.19
C GLY A 87 5.54 -0.75 25.42
N TRP A 88 6.16 -0.38 24.28
CA TRP A 88 5.70 0.70 23.42
C TRP A 88 4.66 0.21 22.40
N PRO A 89 3.82 1.13 21.85
CA PRO A 89 2.95 0.79 20.74
C PRO A 89 3.78 0.26 19.55
N PHE A 90 3.37 -0.86 18.97
CA PHE A 90 4.08 -1.51 17.86
C PHE A 90 4.29 -0.59 16.67
N PHE A 91 3.29 0.25 16.36
CA PHE A 91 3.37 1.23 15.29
C PHE A 91 4.58 2.16 15.40
N ILE A 92 4.92 2.64 16.62
CA ILE A 92 6.06 3.56 16.81
C ILE A 92 7.37 2.87 16.46
N GLY A 93 7.59 1.65 16.98
CA GLY A 93 8.80 0.89 16.66
C GLY A 93 8.90 0.55 15.18
N ALA A 94 7.82 0.05 14.61
CA ALA A 94 7.73 -0.27 13.20
C ALA A 94 7.99 0.96 12.30
N PHE A 95 7.38 2.10 12.62
CA PHE A 95 7.58 3.32 11.84
C PHE A 95 9.01 3.85 11.93
N VAL A 96 9.61 3.87 13.11
CA VAL A 96 11.00 4.33 13.29
C VAL A 96 11.97 3.49 12.47
N THR A 97 11.90 2.15 12.58
CA THR A 97 12.82 1.27 11.83
C THR A 97 12.51 1.26 10.33
N GLY A 98 11.23 1.29 9.94
CA GLY A 98 10.82 1.45 8.55
C GLY A 98 11.33 2.76 7.95
N ALA A 99 11.20 3.89 8.67
CA ALA A 99 11.69 5.19 8.25
C ALA A 99 13.23 5.22 8.15
N LEU A 100 13.95 4.67 9.13
CA LEU A 100 15.41 4.56 9.08
C LEU A 100 15.88 3.74 7.87
N THR A 101 15.23 2.60 7.63
CA THR A 101 15.54 1.75 6.46
C THR A 101 15.25 2.50 5.15
N SER A 102 14.12 3.16 5.04
CA SER A 102 13.71 3.91 3.86
C SER A 102 14.65 5.08 3.56
N VAL A 103 15.02 5.83 4.60
CA VAL A 103 16.02 6.92 4.49
C VAL A 103 17.39 6.34 4.13
N GLY A 104 17.77 5.20 4.69
CA GLY A 104 19.00 4.49 4.35
C GLY A 104 19.04 4.05 2.88
N ILE A 105 17.93 3.50 2.36
CA ILE A 105 17.80 3.17 0.92
C ILE A 105 18.01 4.41 0.07
N GLY A 106 17.29 5.50 0.36
CA GLY A 106 17.41 6.77 -0.36
C GLY A 106 18.83 7.38 -0.27
N PHE A 107 19.49 7.24 0.88
CA PHE A 107 20.87 7.70 1.06
C PHE A 107 21.86 6.90 0.19
N ILE A 108 21.75 5.56 0.17
CA ILE A 108 22.61 4.72 -0.67
C ILE A 108 22.39 5.03 -2.16
N GLU A 109 21.13 5.11 -2.59
CA GLU A 109 20.76 5.44 -3.97
C GLU A 109 21.31 6.79 -4.42
N HIS A 110 21.27 7.81 -3.56
CA HIS A 110 21.71 9.16 -3.90
C HIS A 110 23.23 9.32 -3.87
N ASN A 111 23.93 8.64 -2.95
CA ASN A 111 25.36 8.87 -2.70
C ASN A 111 26.27 7.80 -3.28
N THR A 112 25.74 6.74 -3.87
CA THR A 112 26.54 5.63 -4.42
C THR A 112 26.12 5.30 -5.86
N ARG A 113 26.88 4.42 -6.51
CA ARG A 113 26.54 3.90 -7.85
C ARG A 113 25.65 2.65 -7.78
N ILE A 114 25.19 2.28 -6.59
CA ILE A 114 24.34 1.11 -6.36
C ILE A 114 22.95 1.42 -6.89
N LYS A 115 22.36 0.50 -7.67
CA LYS A 115 20.99 0.63 -8.17
C LYS A 115 19.98 0.52 -7.03
N SER A 116 18.83 1.19 -7.16
CA SER A 116 17.73 1.17 -6.19
C SER A 116 17.38 -0.23 -5.69
N ASP A 117 17.23 -1.20 -6.60
CA ASP A 117 16.84 -2.57 -6.23
C ASP A 117 17.89 -3.23 -5.32
N ALA A 118 19.19 -3.01 -5.60
CA ALA A 118 20.27 -3.56 -4.78
C ALA A 118 20.37 -2.85 -3.42
N ALA A 119 20.12 -1.53 -3.37
CA ALA A 119 20.05 -0.77 -2.11
C ALA A 119 18.88 -1.25 -1.23
N MET A 120 17.71 -1.47 -1.84
CA MET A 120 16.54 -2.03 -1.15
C MET A 120 16.85 -3.43 -0.59
N GLY A 121 17.43 -4.32 -1.41
CA GLY A 121 17.80 -5.68 -0.99
C GLY A 121 18.80 -5.68 0.16
N LEU A 122 19.83 -4.82 0.11
CA LEU A 122 20.86 -4.74 1.15
C LEU A 122 20.25 -4.25 2.48
N MET A 123 19.51 -3.15 2.45
CA MET A 123 18.92 -2.56 3.65
C MET A 123 17.85 -3.46 4.27
N PHE A 124 17.01 -4.07 3.43
CA PHE A 124 16.04 -5.07 3.84
C PHE A 124 16.71 -6.25 4.55
N THR A 125 17.70 -6.87 3.92
CA THR A 125 18.38 -8.06 4.47
C THR A 125 19.05 -7.74 5.80
N ALA A 126 19.73 -6.58 5.91
CA ALA A 126 20.38 -6.17 7.15
C ALA A 126 19.37 -5.92 8.28
N ALA A 127 18.30 -5.18 8.00
CA ALA A 127 17.27 -4.90 8.99
C ALA A 127 16.52 -6.18 9.40
N PHE A 128 16.16 -7.04 8.44
CA PHE A 128 15.49 -8.30 8.73
C PHE A 128 16.35 -9.24 9.58
N ALA A 129 17.65 -9.37 9.25
CA ALA A 129 18.59 -10.17 10.03
C ALA A 129 18.71 -9.64 11.47
N LEU A 130 18.79 -8.30 11.64
CA LEU A 130 18.78 -7.68 12.96
C LEU A 130 17.48 -8.02 13.73
N GLY A 131 16.34 -7.96 13.06
CA GLY A 131 15.05 -8.34 13.67
C GLY A 131 15.02 -9.77 14.16
N ILE A 132 15.51 -10.72 13.33
CA ILE A 132 15.61 -12.13 13.72
C ILE A 132 16.52 -12.31 14.93
N VAL A 133 17.68 -11.65 14.96
CA VAL A 133 18.59 -11.72 16.10
C VAL A 133 17.94 -11.21 17.38
N ILE A 134 17.21 -10.10 17.34
CA ILE A 134 16.50 -9.57 18.51
C ILE A 134 15.39 -10.54 18.95
N ILE A 135 14.56 -11.03 18.01
CA ILE A 135 13.44 -11.93 18.31
C ILE A 135 13.94 -13.26 18.88
N SER A 136 15.11 -13.76 18.45
CA SER A 136 15.67 -15.01 18.97
C SER A 136 16.01 -14.94 20.48
N GLN A 137 16.10 -13.74 21.05
CA GLN A 137 16.31 -13.51 22.49
C GLN A 137 15.00 -13.33 23.27
N ILE A 138 13.84 -13.35 22.59
CA ILE A 138 12.53 -13.16 23.21
C ILE A 138 11.81 -14.51 23.30
N GLU A 139 11.39 -14.91 24.50
CA GLU A 139 10.76 -16.22 24.75
C GLU A 139 9.39 -16.41 24.08
N THR A 140 8.72 -15.31 23.63
CA THR A 140 7.36 -15.32 23.06
C THR A 140 7.32 -14.87 21.59
N SER A 141 8.04 -15.58 20.73
CA SER A 141 8.11 -15.25 19.28
C SER A 141 6.77 -15.42 18.53
N THR A 142 5.84 -16.24 19.04
CA THR A 142 4.58 -16.58 18.36
C THR A 142 3.66 -15.37 18.16
N HIS A 143 3.59 -14.46 19.13
CA HIS A 143 2.74 -13.27 19.02
C HIS A 143 3.25 -12.25 17.98
N LEU A 144 4.55 -12.14 17.79
CA LEU A 144 5.14 -11.20 16.84
C LEU A 144 4.88 -11.58 15.38
N MET A 145 4.80 -12.87 15.10
CA MET A 145 4.49 -13.36 13.74
C MET A 145 3.04 -13.05 13.35
N HIS A 146 2.08 -13.12 14.27
CA HIS A 146 0.69 -12.78 13.97
C HIS A 146 0.50 -11.30 13.59
N ILE A 147 1.30 -10.39 14.17
CA ILE A 147 1.25 -8.95 13.85
C ILE A 147 1.67 -8.71 12.39
N LEU A 148 2.65 -9.43 11.89
CA LEU A 148 3.16 -9.26 10.52
C LEU A 148 2.20 -9.78 9.45
N PHE A 149 1.51 -10.90 9.74
CA PHE A 149 0.57 -11.48 8.77
C PHE A 149 -0.76 -10.74 8.70
N GLY A 150 -1.10 -9.92 9.71
CA GLY A 150 -2.34 -9.16 9.78
C GLY A 150 -3.59 -10.04 9.82
N ASN A 151 -4.72 -9.44 10.15
CA ASN A 151 -6.03 -10.10 10.08
C ASN A 151 -7.10 -9.08 9.69
N VAL A 152 -7.41 -9.01 8.41
CA VAL A 152 -8.41 -8.08 7.86
C VAL A 152 -9.77 -8.19 8.56
N LEU A 153 -10.17 -9.40 8.97
CA LEU A 153 -11.45 -9.64 9.63
C LEU A 153 -11.43 -9.33 11.13
N GLY A 154 -10.25 -9.28 11.74
CA GLY A 154 -10.05 -9.03 13.17
C GLY A 154 -9.49 -7.64 13.49
N VAL A 155 -9.70 -6.65 12.63
CA VAL A 155 -9.17 -5.29 12.82
C VAL A 155 -9.74 -4.64 14.07
N SER A 156 -8.85 -4.17 14.95
CA SER A 156 -9.25 -3.39 16.14
C SER A 156 -9.62 -1.95 15.75
N GLU A 157 -10.45 -1.32 16.58
CA GLU A 157 -10.86 0.08 16.35
C GLU A 157 -9.65 1.03 16.37
N GLY A 158 -8.67 0.78 17.21
CA GLY A 158 -7.46 1.60 17.32
C GLY A 158 -6.59 1.50 16.07
N THR A 159 -6.40 0.30 15.51
CA THR A 159 -5.62 0.11 14.28
C THR A 159 -6.33 0.65 13.04
N LEU A 160 -7.67 0.54 13.00
CA LEU A 160 -8.48 1.16 11.95
C LEU A 160 -8.35 2.69 11.97
N MET A 161 -8.45 3.30 13.16
CA MET A 161 -8.29 4.75 13.31
C MET A 161 -6.90 5.22 12.88
N LEU A 162 -5.84 4.47 13.26
CA LEU A 162 -4.47 4.76 12.84
C LEU A 162 -4.35 4.73 11.30
N THR A 163 -4.92 3.72 10.66
CA THR A 163 -4.92 3.57 9.20
C THR A 163 -5.69 4.70 8.52
N LEU A 164 -6.82 5.13 9.08
CA LEU A 164 -7.58 6.27 8.57
C LEU A 164 -6.78 7.58 8.65
N VAL A 165 -6.11 7.83 9.79
CA VAL A 165 -5.29 9.03 9.98
C VAL A 165 -4.09 9.02 9.03
N ALA A 166 -3.35 7.92 8.95
CA ALA A 166 -2.23 7.77 8.03
C ALA A 166 -2.68 7.93 6.57
N GLY A 167 -3.83 7.36 6.22
CA GLY A 167 -4.43 7.49 4.91
C GLY A 167 -4.85 8.90 4.57
N LEU A 168 -5.46 9.61 5.52
CA LEU A 168 -5.82 11.02 5.34
C LEU A 168 -4.58 11.87 5.09
N ILE A 169 -3.52 11.66 5.88
CA ILE A 169 -2.23 12.34 5.68
C ILE A 169 -1.70 12.06 4.28
N ALA A 170 -1.74 10.79 3.82
CA ALA A 170 -1.26 10.41 2.50
C ALA A 170 -2.07 11.07 1.38
N VAL A 171 -3.39 11.05 1.46
CA VAL A 171 -4.27 11.68 0.46
C VAL A 171 -4.04 13.19 0.43
N VAL A 172 -4.04 13.85 1.59
CA VAL A 172 -3.83 15.29 1.70
C VAL A 172 -2.44 15.69 1.16
N ALA A 173 -1.40 14.95 1.53
CA ALA A 173 -0.05 15.20 1.02
C ALA A 173 0.04 15.06 -0.50
N VAL A 174 -0.53 14.00 -1.07
CA VAL A 174 -0.54 13.81 -2.54
C VAL A 174 -1.34 14.91 -3.25
N LEU A 175 -2.47 15.34 -2.70
CA LEU A 175 -3.28 16.41 -3.30
C LEU A 175 -2.60 17.78 -3.20
N LEU A 176 -2.04 18.13 -2.04
CA LEU A 176 -1.35 19.40 -1.82
C LEU A 176 -0.09 19.52 -2.67
N PHE A 177 0.71 18.47 -2.72
CA PHE A 177 1.99 18.45 -3.44
C PHE A 177 1.90 17.78 -4.82
N TYR A 178 0.69 17.70 -5.40
CA TYR A 178 0.48 17.00 -6.67
C TYR A 178 1.39 17.52 -7.79
N LYS A 179 1.52 18.85 -7.93
CA LYS A 179 2.31 19.49 -9.00
C LYS A 179 3.80 19.24 -8.82
N GLU A 180 4.29 19.36 -7.60
CA GLU A 180 5.67 19.14 -7.23
C GLU A 180 6.07 17.67 -7.39
N LEU A 181 5.21 16.76 -6.91
CA LEU A 181 5.39 15.33 -7.07
C LEU A 181 5.30 14.89 -8.54
N PHE A 182 4.40 15.49 -9.31
CA PHE A 182 4.33 15.25 -10.77
C PHE A 182 5.66 15.58 -11.44
N LEU A 183 6.15 16.81 -11.23
CA LEU A 183 7.38 17.26 -11.85
C LEU A 183 8.58 16.43 -11.38
N TYR A 184 8.69 16.19 -10.09
CA TYR A 184 9.73 15.34 -9.51
C TYR A 184 9.70 13.90 -10.07
N THR A 185 8.52 13.36 -10.35
CA THR A 185 8.37 11.98 -10.81
C THR A 185 8.84 11.80 -12.25
N PHE A 186 8.53 12.75 -13.14
CA PHE A 186 8.87 12.68 -14.57
C PHE A 186 10.20 13.31 -14.91
N ASP A 187 10.55 14.44 -14.30
CA ASP A 187 11.81 15.15 -14.57
C ASP A 187 12.35 15.84 -13.31
N ALA A 188 13.17 15.11 -12.56
CA ALA A 188 13.81 15.63 -11.36
C ALA A 188 14.86 16.73 -11.67
N VAL A 189 15.42 16.76 -12.89
CA VAL A 189 16.37 17.80 -13.30
C VAL A 189 15.63 19.11 -13.53
N GLN A 190 14.52 19.06 -14.27
CA GLN A 190 13.66 20.22 -14.48
C GLN A 190 13.06 20.73 -13.16
N ALA A 191 12.69 19.84 -12.25
CA ALA A 191 12.21 20.22 -10.92
C ALA A 191 13.25 21.08 -10.17
N ARG A 192 14.53 20.69 -10.23
CA ARG A 192 15.63 21.47 -9.62
C ARG A 192 15.82 22.82 -10.27
N THR A 193 15.76 22.91 -11.60
CA THR A 193 15.95 24.21 -12.32
C THR A 193 14.83 25.19 -12.01
N LEU A 194 13.62 24.68 -11.66
CA LEU A 194 12.49 25.49 -11.20
C LEU A 194 12.54 25.83 -9.71
N GLY A 195 13.63 25.48 -9.00
CA GLY A 195 13.83 25.81 -7.60
C GLY A 195 13.20 24.85 -6.61
N LEU A 196 12.65 23.71 -7.05
CA LEU A 196 12.10 22.71 -6.15
C LEU A 196 13.21 21.90 -5.47
N ASN A 197 13.08 21.68 -4.16
CA ASN A 197 13.99 20.81 -3.44
C ASN A 197 13.63 19.33 -3.68
N THR A 198 14.25 18.74 -4.70
CA THR A 198 14.00 17.35 -5.09
C THR A 198 14.39 16.34 -4.01
N THR A 199 15.32 16.69 -3.11
CA THR A 199 15.71 15.86 -1.98
C THR A 199 14.56 15.76 -0.97
N VAL A 200 13.91 16.87 -0.65
CA VAL A 200 12.73 16.89 0.25
C VAL A 200 11.57 16.11 -0.36
N LEU A 201 11.32 16.26 -1.67
CA LEU A 201 10.27 15.52 -2.37
C LEU A 201 10.55 14.01 -2.39
N HIS A 202 11.82 13.63 -2.60
CA HIS A 202 12.25 12.23 -2.58
C HIS A 202 12.01 11.57 -1.21
N TYR A 203 12.60 12.13 -0.16
CA TYR A 203 12.43 11.58 1.18
C TYR A 203 11.01 11.74 1.72
N GLY A 204 10.31 12.81 1.35
CA GLY A 204 8.91 13.03 1.69
C GLY A 204 8.01 11.93 1.12
N LEU A 205 8.19 11.58 -0.15
CA LEU A 205 7.43 10.50 -0.80
C LEU A 205 7.77 9.12 -0.20
N ILE A 206 9.04 8.84 0.06
CA ILE A 206 9.48 7.59 0.70
C ILE A 206 8.89 7.47 2.12
N LEU A 207 8.95 8.54 2.93
CA LEU A 207 8.37 8.54 4.28
C LEU A 207 6.85 8.42 4.26
N LEU A 208 6.18 9.02 3.27
CA LEU A 208 4.74 8.89 3.08
C LEU A 208 4.34 7.45 2.74
N LEU A 209 5.11 6.78 1.86
CA LEU A 209 4.96 5.36 1.58
C LEU A 209 5.20 4.53 2.83
N THR A 210 6.26 4.81 3.58
CA THR A 210 6.57 4.10 4.84
C THR A 210 5.44 4.24 5.85
N LEU A 211 4.91 5.44 6.04
CA LEU A 211 3.78 5.69 6.93
C LEU A 211 2.56 4.84 6.54
N THR A 212 2.23 4.84 5.24
CA THR A 212 1.09 4.08 4.71
C THR A 212 1.30 2.58 4.87
N ILE A 213 2.50 2.08 4.55
CA ILE A 213 2.84 0.66 4.69
C ILE A 213 2.70 0.22 6.15
N VAL A 214 3.35 0.93 7.07
CA VAL A 214 3.38 0.55 8.49
C VAL A 214 1.98 0.62 9.11
N ALA A 215 1.20 1.66 8.82
CA ALA A 215 -0.16 1.79 9.31
C ALA A 215 -1.11 0.72 8.75
N SER A 216 -0.91 0.31 7.49
CA SER A 216 -1.74 -0.72 6.85
C SER A 216 -1.31 -2.13 7.22
N LEU A 217 -0.05 -2.34 7.58
CA LEU A 217 0.52 -3.66 7.88
C LEU A 217 -0.18 -4.32 9.06
N GLU A 218 -0.45 -3.56 10.12
CA GLU A 218 -1.11 -4.07 11.33
C GLU A 218 -2.57 -4.47 11.07
N THR A 219 -3.22 -3.83 10.10
CA THR A 219 -4.64 -4.11 9.77
C THR A 219 -4.79 -5.24 8.75
N VAL A 220 -4.04 -5.21 7.66
CA VAL A 220 -4.28 -6.11 6.51
C VAL A 220 -3.13 -7.06 6.23
N GLY A 221 -1.98 -6.88 6.87
CA GLY A 221 -0.79 -7.73 6.74
C GLY A 221 0.09 -7.43 5.52
N ILE A 222 1.29 -8.01 5.53
CA ILE A 222 2.36 -7.76 4.55
C ILE A 222 1.90 -8.05 3.13
N VAL A 223 1.36 -9.25 2.89
CA VAL A 223 1.05 -9.74 1.54
C VAL A 223 0.08 -8.81 0.82
N LEU A 224 -0.97 -8.36 1.52
CA LEU A 224 -1.97 -7.48 0.93
C LEU A 224 -1.42 -6.06 0.69
N VAL A 225 -0.68 -5.50 1.64
CA VAL A 225 -0.11 -4.14 1.50
C VAL A 225 0.86 -4.07 0.32
N VAL A 226 1.80 -5.03 0.22
CA VAL A 226 2.79 -5.07 -0.87
C VAL A 226 2.10 -5.23 -2.22
N ALA A 227 1.15 -6.14 -2.33
CA ALA A 227 0.39 -6.35 -3.56
C ALA A 227 -0.40 -5.10 -3.98
N MET A 228 -1.05 -4.41 -3.02
CA MET A 228 -1.83 -3.19 -3.28
C MET A 228 -0.97 -1.98 -3.64
N LEU A 229 0.30 -1.95 -3.24
CA LEU A 229 1.26 -0.91 -3.64
C LEU A 229 1.85 -1.11 -5.03
N VAL A 230 1.67 -2.27 -5.65
CA VAL A 230 2.24 -2.56 -6.97
C VAL A 230 1.16 -2.80 -8.00
N THR A 231 0.24 -3.73 -7.74
CA THR A 231 -0.69 -4.26 -8.75
C THR A 231 -1.68 -3.22 -9.30
N PRO A 232 -2.37 -2.38 -8.48
CA PRO A 232 -3.30 -1.39 -9.02
C PRO A 232 -2.63 -0.33 -9.90
N GLY A 233 -1.44 0.14 -9.49
CA GLY A 233 -0.67 1.10 -10.28
C GLY A 233 -0.14 0.51 -11.57
N ALA A 234 0.34 -0.73 -11.56
CA ALA A 234 0.77 -1.43 -12.76
C ALA A 234 -0.40 -1.64 -13.74
N THR A 235 -1.58 -1.99 -13.22
CA THR A 235 -2.80 -2.11 -14.01
C THR A 235 -3.20 -0.76 -14.64
N ALA A 236 -3.22 0.30 -13.83
CA ALA A 236 -3.53 1.65 -14.30
C ALA A 236 -2.52 2.15 -15.34
N TYR A 237 -1.23 1.84 -15.16
CA TYR A 237 -0.17 2.20 -16.10
C TYR A 237 -0.39 1.62 -17.50
N LEU A 238 -0.90 0.38 -17.59
CA LEU A 238 -1.24 -0.26 -18.88
C LEU A 238 -2.45 0.39 -19.57
N LEU A 239 -3.34 1.06 -18.82
CA LEU A 239 -4.62 1.56 -19.34
C LEU A 239 -4.60 3.05 -19.67
N VAL A 240 -3.83 3.86 -18.90
CA VAL A 240 -3.85 5.33 -19.00
C VAL A 240 -2.46 5.95 -19.07
N ASN A 241 -2.33 7.17 -19.65
CA ASN A 241 -1.05 7.85 -19.85
C ASN A 241 -0.87 9.09 -18.96
N ARG A 242 -1.92 9.55 -18.29
CA ARG A 242 -1.86 10.76 -17.45
C ARG A 242 -1.78 10.36 -16.00
N LEU A 243 -0.83 10.96 -15.25
CA LEU A 243 -0.65 10.65 -13.83
C LEU A 243 -1.94 10.80 -13.03
N ALA A 244 -2.72 11.88 -13.25
CA ALA A 244 -3.97 12.07 -12.53
C ALA A 244 -4.96 10.91 -12.74
N HIS A 245 -5.10 10.43 -14.01
CA HIS A 245 -5.95 9.28 -14.31
C HIS A 245 -5.36 7.99 -13.75
N MET A 246 -4.03 7.85 -13.73
CA MET A 246 -3.35 6.68 -13.16
C MET A 246 -3.58 6.58 -11.64
N ILE A 247 -3.49 7.71 -10.95
CA ILE A 247 -3.76 7.81 -9.50
C ILE A 247 -5.23 7.43 -9.21
N ALA A 248 -6.18 8.04 -9.93
CA ALA A 248 -7.60 7.79 -9.73
C ALA A 248 -7.98 6.33 -10.09
N LEU A 249 -7.47 5.82 -11.21
CA LEU A 249 -7.75 4.45 -11.65
C LEU A 249 -7.07 3.42 -10.73
N GLY A 250 -5.84 3.69 -10.28
CA GLY A 250 -5.16 2.84 -9.30
C GLY A 250 -5.92 2.74 -7.99
N ALA A 251 -6.40 3.88 -7.46
CA ALA A 251 -7.25 3.89 -6.27
C ALA A 251 -8.55 3.11 -6.48
N LEU A 252 -9.21 3.30 -7.63
CA LEU A 252 -10.44 2.58 -7.98
C LEU A 252 -10.22 1.07 -8.08
N ILE A 253 -9.16 0.63 -8.76
CA ILE A 253 -8.80 -0.79 -8.89
C ILE A 253 -8.50 -1.39 -7.52
N GLY A 254 -7.77 -0.67 -6.66
CA GLY A 254 -7.50 -1.09 -5.29
C GLY A 254 -8.78 -1.28 -4.48
N MET A 255 -9.69 -0.31 -4.51
CA MET A 255 -10.99 -0.40 -3.84
C MET A 255 -11.87 -1.53 -4.40
N LEU A 256 -11.95 -1.67 -5.73
CA LEU A 256 -12.71 -2.76 -6.36
C LEU A 256 -12.16 -4.13 -5.98
N SER A 257 -10.82 -4.29 -5.97
CA SER A 257 -10.19 -5.53 -5.55
C SER A 257 -10.50 -5.86 -4.10
N ALA A 258 -10.54 -4.85 -3.23
CA ALA A 258 -10.90 -5.01 -1.82
C ALA A 258 -12.34 -5.50 -1.64
N VAL A 259 -13.31 -4.86 -2.30
CA VAL A 259 -14.74 -5.23 -2.20
C VAL A 259 -14.97 -6.63 -2.75
N VAL A 260 -14.53 -6.89 -3.99
CA VAL A 260 -14.75 -8.18 -4.65
C VAL A 260 -14.01 -9.30 -3.93
N GLY A 261 -12.75 -9.05 -3.52
CA GLY A 261 -11.95 -10.04 -2.82
C GLY A 261 -12.51 -10.39 -1.44
N LEU A 262 -13.02 -9.40 -0.68
CA LEU A 262 -13.65 -9.64 0.61
C LEU A 262 -14.98 -10.40 0.45
N TYR A 263 -15.77 -10.07 -0.57
CA TYR A 263 -17.00 -10.78 -0.89
C TYR A 263 -16.72 -12.26 -1.23
N LEU A 264 -15.75 -12.53 -2.10
CA LEU A 264 -15.36 -13.89 -2.46
C LEU A 264 -14.78 -14.65 -1.26
N SER A 265 -13.97 -13.99 -0.42
CA SER A 265 -13.43 -14.57 0.80
C SER A 265 -14.53 -15.09 1.73
N PHE A 266 -15.60 -14.33 1.90
CA PHE A 266 -16.75 -14.71 2.73
C PHE A 266 -17.45 -15.94 2.16
N HIS A 267 -17.76 -15.95 0.86
CA HIS A 267 -18.52 -17.06 0.23
C HIS A 267 -17.73 -18.36 0.14
N PHE A 268 -16.42 -18.28 -0.12
CA PHE A 268 -15.57 -19.46 -0.25
C PHE A 268 -14.88 -19.87 1.07
N ASN A 269 -15.08 -19.09 2.13
CA ASN A 269 -14.46 -19.31 3.44
C ASN A 269 -12.92 -19.46 3.37
N VAL A 270 -12.28 -18.53 2.62
CA VAL A 270 -10.83 -18.49 2.40
C VAL A 270 -10.20 -17.21 2.96
N ALA A 271 -8.88 -17.19 3.08
CA ALA A 271 -8.14 -16.02 3.61
C ALA A 271 -8.41 -14.75 2.82
N SER A 272 -8.94 -13.71 3.48
CA SER A 272 -9.39 -12.45 2.86
C SER A 272 -8.25 -11.69 2.17
N GLY A 273 -7.09 -11.56 2.81
CA GLY A 273 -5.93 -10.88 2.23
C GLY A 273 -5.48 -11.52 0.91
N GLY A 274 -5.34 -12.85 0.89
CA GLY A 274 -4.95 -13.58 -0.31
C GLY A 274 -5.98 -13.47 -1.44
N THR A 275 -7.27 -13.52 -1.12
CA THR A 275 -8.35 -13.41 -2.13
C THR A 275 -8.38 -12.02 -2.76
N ILE A 276 -8.20 -10.95 -1.97
CA ILE A 276 -8.10 -9.58 -2.49
C ILE A 276 -6.92 -9.45 -3.45
N VAL A 277 -5.76 -10.02 -3.11
CA VAL A 277 -4.57 -10.04 -3.98
C VAL A 277 -4.83 -10.78 -5.29
N LEU A 278 -5.49 -11.94 -5.23
CA LEU A 278 -5.84 -12.71 -6.41
C LEU A 278 -6.79 -11.95 -7.34
N VAL A 279 -7.78 -11.23 -6.80
CA VAL A 279 -8.67 -10.37 -7.58
C VAL A 279 -7.89 -9.24 -8.24
N ALA A 280 -7.01 -8.55 -7.50
CA ALA A 280 -6.16 -7.51 -8.07
C ALA A 280 -5.26 -8.04 -9.19
N SER A 281 -4.65 -9.22 -8.99
CA SER A 281 -3.82 -9.90 -9.99
C SER A 281 -4.63 -10.33 -11.21
N GLY A 282 -5.88 -10.77 -11.01
CA GLY A 282 -6.81 -11.08 -12.09
C GLY A 282 -7.16 -9.84 -12.94
N LEU A 283 -7.43 -8.70 -12.30
CA LEU A 283 -7.66 -7.43 -12.98
C LEU A 283 -6.42 -6.97 -13.76
N PHE A 284 -5.23 -7.16 -13.20
CA PHE A 284 -3.97 -6.90 -13.91
C PHE A 284 -3.83 -7.80 -15.15
N ALA A 285 -4.08 -9.11 -15.01
CA ALA A 285 -4.01 -10.05 -16.13
C ALA A 285 -5.01 -9.69 -17.23
N LEU A 286 -6.25 -9.31 -16.88
CA LEU A 286 -7.23 -8.81 -17.84
C LEU A 286 -6.73 -7.53 -18.54
N ALA A 287 -6.21 -6.57 -17.79
CA ALA A 287 -5.64 -5.36 -18.39
C ALA A 287 -4.47 -5.67 -19.32
N LEU A 288 -3.59 -6.61 -18.94
CA LEU A 288 -2.45 -7.04 -19.77
C LEU A 288 -2.90 -7.65 -21.10
N VAL A 289 -3.97 -8.45 -21.09
CA VAL A 289 -4.51 -9.08 -22.29
C VAL A 289 -5.27 -8.09 -23.18
N PHE A 290 -6.16 -7.28 -22.56
CA PHE A 290 -7.13 -6.44 -23.28
C PHE A 290 -6.73 -4.97 -23.38
N SER A 291 -5.58 -4.54 -22.86
CA SER A 291 -5.16 -3.13 -22.95
C SER A 291 -5.18 -2.66 -24.41
N PRO A 292 -5.81 -1.51 -24.70
CA PRO A 292 -5.88 -0.97 -26.06
C PRO A 292 -4.51 -0.48 -26.57
N ARG A 293 -3.49 -0.40 -25.72
CA ARG A 293 -2.16 0.16 -26.03
C ARG A 293 -1.06 -0.88 -26.07
N GLU A 294 -0.95 -1.69 -25.03
CA GLU A 294 0.12 -2.68 -24.86
C GLU A 294 -0.42 -4.11 -24.74
N GLY A 295 -1.73 -4.31 -24.96
CA GLY A 295 -2.38 -5.59 -24.82
C GLY A 295 -1.79 -6.66 -25.73
N LEU A 296 -1.61 -7.86 -25.16
CA LEU A 296 -1.09 -9.02 -25.89
C LEU A 296 -1.95 -9.34 -27.09
N LEU A 297 -3.28 -9.21 -26.97
CA LEU A 297 -4.24 -9.46 -28.05
C LEU A 297 -4.03 -8.51 -29.23
N ARG A 298 -3.74 -7.24 -28.98
CA ARG A 298 -3.44 -6.25 -30.03
C ARG A 298 -2.13 -6.56 -30.74
N ARG A 299 -1.07 -6.93 -29.99
CA ARG A 299 0.22 -7.34 -30.59
C ARG A 299 0.07 -8.57 -31.47
N TRP A 300 -0.84 -9.47 -31.11
CA TRP A 300 -1.13 -10.69 -31.87
C TRP A 300 -1.99 -10.42 -33.11
N LEU A 301 -2.99 -9.54 -32.98
CA LEU A 301 -3.88 -9.17 -34.11
C LEU A 301 -3.24 -8.18 -35.08
N TYR A 302 -2.34 -7.33 -34.63
CA TYR A 302 -1.61 -6.36 -35.43
C TYR A 302 -0.10 -6.50 -35.14
N PRO A 303 0.55 -7.57 -35.63
CA PRO A 303 2.00 -7.65 -35.54
C PRO A 303 2.56 -6.44 -36.28
N ALA A 304 3.37 -5.61 -35.56
CA ALA A 304 4.08 -4.51 -36.18
C ALA A 304 4.81 -5.07 -37.41
N SER A 305 4.41 -4.66 -38.63
CA SER A 305 5.16 -4.96 -39.82
C SER A 305 6.58 -4.53 -39.57
N ALA A 306 7.52 -5.45 -39.73
CA ALA A 306 8.93 -5.22 -39.52
C ALA A 306 9.32 -3.87 -40.12
N ALA A 307 9.65 -2.87 -39.27
CA ALA A 307 10.33 -1.71 -39.77
C ALA A 307 11.65 -2.18 -40.40
N PRO A 308 11.99 -1.76 -41.61
CA PRO A 308 13.25 -2.14 -42.21
C PRO A 308 14.38 -1.70 -41.29
N ALA A 309 15.28 -2.62 -40.99
CA ALA A 309 16.54 -2.32 -40.33
C ALA A 309 17.33 -1.38 -41.27
N ASP A 310 17.44 -0.13 -40.85
CA ASP A 310 18.44 0.81 -41.37
C ASP A 310 19.56 0.96 -40.31
#